data_69810057b2f617c8ebdb88ad3c7af30e
#
_entry.id   69810057b2f617c8ebdb88ad3c7af30e
#
_cell.length_a   1.000
_cell.length_b   1.000
_cell.length_c   1.000
_cell.angle_alpha   90.00
_cell.angle_beta   90.00
_cell.angle_gamma   90.00
#
_symmetry.space_group_name_H-M   'P 1'
#
loop_
_entity.id
_entity.type
_entity.pdbx_description
1 polymer ?
#
loop_
_entity_poly.entity_id
_entity_poly.type
_entity_poly.pdbx_seq_one_letter_code
_entity_poly.pdbx_strand_id
1 'polypeptide(L)'
;MEQTPPNHAVEETVIITKKPRKPRESSAATAVAASSLSTSYNDENSIHKYEIGVDEAGRGPLFGRVYTGAVILPPPDLSTGFDFSLVKDSKKFHSEKKIREVSDYIKKHAVAWAISYEEADVIDSLNIRRATLQCMRNSITAVVKTHSTASSTPQDDYLLLIDGNDFIPLGIYNQQKSEIDTYRHVCVEGGDNTYACIAAASILAKVARDDYIEKLCDQYPVLDEMYSLRGNKGYGAKKHIDGIREHGITQWHRRSYGICKEFV
;
A
#
# COMPACT_ATOMS: atom_id res chain seq x y z
N MET A 1 -29.39 -2.31 -20.04
CA MET A 1 -28.30 -1.35 -19.76
C MET A 1 -27.30 -2.09 -18.91
N GLU A 2 -26.25 -2.62 -19.53
CA GLU A 2 -25.14 -3.24 -18.80
C GLU A 2 -24.37 -2.13 -18.10
N GLN A 3 -24.39 -2.17 -16.78
CA GLN A 3 -23.49 -1.32 -15.96
C GLN A 3 -22.09 -1.88 -16.14
N THR A 4 -21.23 -1.16 -16.83
CA THR A 4 -19.79 -1.38 -16.81
C THR A 4 -19.34 -1.33 -15.34
N PRO A 5 -18.57 -2.32 -14.85
CA PRO A 5 -18.04 -2.28 -13.49
C PRO A 5 -17.14 -1.06 -13.33
N PRO A 6 -17.10 -0.44 -12.14
CA PRO A 6 -16.26 0.72 -11.87
C PRO A 6 -14.80 0.38 -12.20
N ASN A 7 -14.16 1.29 -12.91
CA ASN A 7 -12.78 1.17 -13.36
C ASN A 7 -11.85 1.26 -12.13
N HIS A 8 -11.44 0.09 -11.59
CA HIS A 8 -10.50 0.02 -10.48
C HIS A 8 -9.12 0.44 -10.99
N ALA A 9 -8.68 1.64 -10.62
CA ALA A 9 -7.43 2.16 -11.10
C ALA A 9 -6.26 1.57 -10.30
N VAL A 10 -5.36 0.90 -10.99
CA VAL A 10 -3.99 0.63 -10.53
C VAL A 10 -3.15 1.82 -10.96
N GLU A 11 -2.64 2.59 -10.01
CA GLU A 11 -1.95 3.85 -10.30
C GLU A 11 -0.60 3.63 -10.97
N GLU A 12 0.13 2.62 -10.50
CA GLU A 12 1.41 2.20 -11.07
C GLU A 12 1.70 0.73 -10.75
N THR A 13 2.23 0.00 -11.73
CA THR A 13 2.81 -1.33 -11.55
C THR A 13 4.11 -1.39 -12.36
N VAL A 14 5.23 -1.64 -11.68
CA VAL A 14 6.55 -1.68 -12.31
C VAL A 14 7.29 -2.95 -11.90
N ILE A 15 7.87 -3.63 -12.89
CA ILE A 15 8.85 -4.72 -12.67
C ILE A 15 10.24 -4.17 -12.91
N ILE A 16 11.14 -4.46 -11.98
CA ILE A 16 12.56 -4.24 -12.17
C ILE A 16 13.26 -5.60 -12.29
N THR A 17 13.41 -6.08 -13.52
CA THR A 17 14.27 -7.24 -13.79
C THR A 17 15.71 -6.77 -13.90
N LYS A 18 16.53 -6.92 -12.87
CA LYS A 18 17.98 -6.75 -12.96
C LYS A 18 18.67 -8.11 -12.94
N LYS A 19 19.47 -8.39 -13.99
CA LYS A 19 20.49 -9.45 -13.94
C LYS A 19 21.49 -9.15 -12.81
N PRO A 20 21.93 -10.15 -12.04
CA PRO A 20 22.87 -9.94 -10.94
C PRO A 20 24.20 -9.40 -11.46
N ARG A 21 24.66 -8.27 -10.91
CA ARG A 21 26.01 -7.75 -11.10
C ARG A 21 26.94 -8.39 -10.07
N LYS A 22 28.13 -8.85 -10.53
CA LYS A 22 29.18 -9.38 -9.66
C LYS A 22 29.59 -8.36 -8.58
N PRO A 23 29.91 -8.82 -7.37
CA PRO A 23 30.22 -7.95 -6.24
C PRO A 23 31.53 -7.20 -6.46
N ARG A 24 31.56 -5.93 -6.05
CA ARG A 24 32.79 -5.15 -5.84
C ARG A 24 33.05 -5.14 -4.34
N GLU A 25 34.13 -5.77 -3.91
CA GLU A 25 34.56 -5.73 -2.51
C GLU A 25 34.85 -4.30 -2.07
N SER A 26 34.23 -3.87 -0.99
CA SER A 26 34.71 -2.75 -0.17
C SER A 26 34.35 -3.01 1.29
N SER A 27 35.40 -3.11 2.09
CA SER A 27 35.40 -3.21 3.53
C SER A 27 34.85 -1.94 4.17
N ALA A 28 33.88 -2.04 5.05
CA ALA A 28 33.73 -1.28 6.30
C ALA A 28 32.49 -1.76 7.06
N ALA A 29 32.70 -2.62 8.04
CA ALA A 29 31.69 -2.92 9.04
C ALA A 29 31.60 -1.75 10.01
N THR A 30 30.50 -1.02 9.98
CA THR A 30 30.12 -0.11 11.07
C THR A 30 28.79 -0.59 11.60
N ALA A 31 28.83 -1.10 12.83
CA ALA A 31 27.65 -1.56 13.56
C ALA A 31 26.68 -0.39 13.78
N VAL A 32 25.53 -0.45 13.17
CA VAL A 32 24.38 0.40 13.47
C VAL A 32 23.36 -0.47 14.18
N ALA A 33 23.10 -0.17 15.45
CA ALA A 33 22.00 -0.76 16.20
C ALA A 33 20.69 -0.27 15.58
N ALA A 34 20.08 -1.09 14.75
CA ALA A 34 18.78 -0.86 14.18
C ALA A 34 17.78 -1.77 14.89
N SER A 35 16.60 -1.24 15.23
CA SER A 35 15.40 -2.07 15.39
C SER A 35 15.07 -2.61 13.99
N SER A 36 15.71 -3.71 13.63
CA SER A 36 15.57 -4.29 12.31
C SER A 36 14.22 -5.01 12.25
N LEU A 37 13.37 -4.57 11.33
CA LEU A 37 12.20 -5.35 10.91
C LEU A 37 12.66 -6.73 10.43
N SER A 38 11.86 -7.76 10.69
CA SER A 38 12.09 -9.06 10.08
C SER A 38 12.04 -8.95 8.56
N THR A 39 13.04 -9.51 7.89
CA THR A 39 13.14 -9.48 6.43
C THR A 39 12.37 -10.62 5.79
N SER A 40 11.92 -11.61 6.58
CA SER A 40 11.15 -12.76 6.14
C SER A 40 10.23 -13.27 7.26
N TYR A 41 9.11 -13.89 6.89
CA TYR A 41 8.21 -14.61 7.77
C TYR A 41 8.76 -16.02 7.97
N ASN A 42 9.33 -16.27 9.16
CA ASN A 42 9.93 -17.56 9.50
C ASN A 42 8.83 -18.59 9.84
N ASP A 43 8.35 -19.28 8.82
CA ASP A 43 7.61 -20.53 8.98
C ASP A 43 8.54 -21.70 8.61
N GLU A 44 8.92 -22.53 9.59
CA GLU A 44 9.82 -23.67 9.40
C GLU A 44 9.32 -24.68 8.34
N ASN A 45 8.03 -24.64 8.03
CA ASN A 45 7.38 -25.46 6.99
C ASN A 45 7.09 -24.68 5.71
N SER A 46 7.66 -23.50 5.56
CA SER A 46 7.34 -22.61 4.45
C SER A 46 7.88 -23.12 3.12
N ILE A 47 6.96 -23.39 2.19
CA ILE A 47 7.26 -23.77 0.80
C ILE A 47 7.21 -22.57 -0.16
N HIS A 48 6.82 -21.37 0.33
CA HIS A 48 6.73 -20.18 -0.50
C HIS A 48 8.13 -19.58 -0.78
N LYS A 49 8.28 -19.00 -1.96
CA LYS A 49 9.53 -18.33 -2.37
C LYS A 49 9.44 -16.81 -2.27
N TYR A 50 8.23 -16.28 -2.32
CA TYR A 50 7.98 -14.84 -2.37
C TYR A 50 6.94 -14.43 -1.33
N GLU A 51 7.30 -13.42 -0.56
CA GLU A 51 6.40 -12.78 0.39
C GLU A 51 5.90 -11.47 -0.21
N ILE A 52 4.57 -11.29 -0.19
CA ILE A 52 3.92 -10.06 -0.62
C ILE A 52 3.43 -9.34 0.62
N GLY A 53 4.13 -8.28 1.04
CA GLY A 53 3.66 -7.39 2.10
C GLY A 53 2.55 -6.48 1.58
N VAL A 54 1.49 -6.33 2.36
CA VAL A 54 0.30 -5.53 1.99
C VAL A 54 -0.12 -4.67 3.16
N ASP A 55 -0.34 -3.38 2.90
CA ASP A 55 -0.84 -2.42 3.90
C ASP A 55 -1.67 -1.32 3.21
N GLU A 56 -2.42 -0.56 4.02
CA GLU A 56 -3.26 0.53 3.55
C GLU A 56 -2.91 1.89 4.17
N ALA A 57 -3.31 2.95 3.48
CA ALA A 57 -3.29 4.32 4.00
C ALA A 57 -4.62 5.02 3.70
N GLY A 58 -5.12 5.77 4.69
CA GLY A 58 -6.27 6.62 4.47
C GLY A 58 -7.63 6.01 4.82
N ARG A 59 -7.74 5.08 5.76
CA ARG A 59 -9.05 4.59 6.25
C ARG A 59 -9.81 5.61 7.08
N GLY A 60 -9.12 6.38 7.93
CA GLY A 60 -9.71 7.30 8.88
C GLY A 60 -10.10 8.70 8.40
N PRO A 61 -9.51 9.27 7.32
CA PRO A 61 -9.85 10.61 6.85
C PRO A 61 -11.31 10.78 6.44
N LEU A 62 -11.81 12.01 6.57
CA LEU A 62 -13.13 12.45 6.08
C LEU A 62 -13.14 12.72 4.57
N PHE A 63 -11.95 12.82 3.95
CA PHE A 63 -11.75 13.30 2.59
C PHE A 63 -10.82 12.38 1.80
N GLY A 64 -11.19 12.13 0.54
CA GLY A 64 -10.35 11.49 -0.47
C GLY A 64 -10.30 9.97 -0.38
N ARG A 65 -9.39 9.44 -1.17
CA ARG A 65 -9.19 8.00 -1.44
C ARG A 65 -8.66 7.23 -0.25
N VAL A 66 -8.92 5.92 -0.23
CA VAL A 66 -8.10 4.93 0.49
C VAL A 66 -7.11 4.32 -0.50
N TYR A 67 -5.87 4.13 -0.08
CA TYR A 67 -4.80 3.54 -0.87
C TYR A 67 -4.31 2.25 -0.24
N THR A 68 -3.85 1.32 -1.08
CA THR A 68 -3.14 0.12 -0.63
C THR A 68 -1.87 -0.05 -1.43
N GLY A 69 -0.82 -0.55 -0.76
CA GLY A 69 0.41 -1.00 -1.39
C GLY A 69 0.53 -2.52 -1.30
N ALA A 70 1.15 -3.13 -2.30
CA ALA A 70 1.59 -4.51 -2.28
C ALA A 70 3.04 -4.57 -2.79
N VAL A 71 3.93 -5.26 -2.08
CA VAL A 71 5.37 -5.22 -2.36
C VAL A 71 6.00 -6.60 -2.19
N ILE A 72 6.80 -7.03 -3.17
CA ILE A 72 7.74 -8.14 -3.06
C ILE A 72 9.13 -7.53 -2.93
N LEU A 73 9.78 -7.71 -1.78
CA LEU A 73 11.17 -7.30 -1.58
C LEU A 73 12.14 -8.37 -2.07
N PRO A 74 13.38 -8.00 -2.44
CA PRO A 74 14.42 -8.97 -2.73
C PRO A 74 14.73 -9.83 -1.49
N PRO A 75 15.23 -11.07 -1.67
CA PRO A 75 15.74 -11.86 -0.55
C PRO A 75 16.80 -11.09 0.25
N PRO A 76 16.91 -11.35 1.57
CA PRO A 76 17.82 -10.60 2.45
C PRO A 76 19.30 -11.00 2.31
N ASP A 77 19.66 -11.65 1.21
CA ASP A 77 21.05 -11.97 0.94
C ASP A 77 21.83 -10.73 0.42
N LEU A 78 23.13 -10.73 0.66
CA LEU A 78 24.01 -9.63 0.27
C LEU A 78 24.12 -9.42 -1.24
N SER A 79 23.62 -10.38 -2.06
CA SER A 79 23.73 -10.34 -3.51
C SER A 79 22.80 -9.32 -4.17
N THR A 80 21.71 -8.98 -3.51
CA THR A 80 20.68 -8.08 -4.06
C THR A 80 21.01 -6.60 -3.89
N GLY A 81 21.79 -6.25 -2.86
CA GLY A 81 22.14 -4.87 -2.53
C GLY A 81 20.95 -4.02 -2.05
N PHE A 82 19.84 -4.63 -1.60
CA PHE A 82 18.73 -3.91 -1.00
C PHE A 82 19.05 -3.53 0.44
N ASP A 83 18.94 -2.24 0.75
CA ASP A 83 19.20 -1.72 2.10
C ASP A 83 17.91 -1.72 2.92
N PHE A 84 17.70 -2.81 3.67
CA PHE A 84 16.55 -2.97 4.58
C PHE A 84 16.54 -1.95 5.72
N SER A 85 17.66 -1.32 6.07
CA SER A 85 17.73 -0.33 7.15
C SER A 85 16.96 0.97 6.82
N LEU A 86 16.71 1.23 5.55
CA LEU A 86 15.91 2.36 5.10
C LEU A 86 14.41 2.16 5.34
N VAL A 87 13.96 0.89 5.42
CA VAL A 87 12.55 0.55 5.55
C VAL A 87 12.18 0.49 7.03
N LYS A 88 11.17 1.25 7.43
CA LYS A 88 10.62 1.27 8.79
C LYS A 88 9.15 1.68 8.74
N ASP A 89 8.43 1.50 9.82
CA ASP A 89 7.06 1.99 9.99
C ASP A 89 6.91 3.43 9.46
N SER A 90 5.95 3.64 8.57
CA SER A 90 5.72 4.91 7.87
C SER A 90 5.43 6.08 8.83
N LYS A 91 4.91 5.81 10.02
CA LYS A 91 4.61 6.79 11.09
C LYS A 91 5.85 7.28 11.82
N LYS A 92 6.98 6.55 11.71
CA LYS A 92 8.28 6.91 12.31
C LYS A 92 9.13 7.85 11.46
N PHE A 93 8.63 8.29 10.32
CA PHE A 93 9.28 9.31 9.51
C PHE A 93 8.86 10.71 9.97
N HIS A 94 9.83 11.51 10.40
CA HIS A 94 9.62 12.90 10.83
C HIS A 94 9.76 13.91 9.68
N SER A 95 10.06 13.45 8.47
CA SER A 95 10.27 14.29 7.28
C SER A 95 9.55 13.68 6.09
N GLU A 96 8.66 14.46 5.47
CA GLU A 96 8.00 14.08 4.21
C GLU A 96 9.02 13.81 3.09
N LYS A 97 10.08 14.62 3.01
CA LYS A 97 11.15 14.41 2.05
C LYS A 97 11.80 13.04 2.22
N LYS A 98 12.09 12.65 3.48
CA LYS A 98 12.77 11.37 3.75
C LYS A 98 11.91 10.16 3.42
N ILE A 99 10.60 10.18 3.74
CA ILE A 99 9.72 9.06 3.39
C ILE A 99 9.54 8.94 1.87
N ARG A 100 9.53 10.07 1.12
CA ARG A 100 9.50 10.07 -0.35
C ARG A 100 10.77 9.47 -0.94
N GLU A 101 11.95 9.85 -0.44
CA GLU A 101 13.23 9.25 -0.86
C GLU A 101 13.23 7.72 -0.66
N VAL A 102 12.67 7.24 0.47
CA VAL A 102 12.56 5.80 0.74
C VAL A 102 11.51 5.14 -0.16
N SER A 103 10.39 5.80 -0.41
CA SER A 103 9.38 5.31 -1.38
C SER A 103 9.99 5.12 -2.78
N ASP A 104 10.75 6.11 -3.27
CA ASP A 104 11.43 6.03 -4.55
C ASP A 104 12.50 4.93 -4.57
N TYR A 105 13.21 4.76 -3.45
CA TYR A 105 14.16 3.67 -3.29
C TYR A 105 13.47 2.30 -3.37
N ILE A 106 12.34 2.11 -2.68
CA ILE A 106 11.54 0.88 -2.74
C ILE A 106 11.06 0.63 -4.18
N LYS A 107 10.46 1.61 -4.82
CA LYS A 107 9.99 1.51 -6.23
C LYS A 107 11.11 1.10 -7.19
N LYS A 108 12.32 1.57 -6.94
CA LYS A 108 13.50 1.28 -7.79
C LYS A 108 14.12 -0.09 -7.53
N HIS A 109 14.03 -0.61 -6.31
CA HIS A 109 14.82 -1.77 -5.88
C HIS A 109 13.99 -2.98 -5.45
N ALA A 110 12.68 -2.85 -5.22
CA ALA A 110 11.79 -3.98 -4.98
C ALA A 110 11.75 -4.92 -6.20
N VAL A 111 11.46 -6.18 -5.97
CA VAL A 111 11.25 -7.18 -7.05
C VAL A 111 10.02 -6.83 -7.86
N ALA A 112 8.92 -6.54 -7.16
CA ALA A 112 7.69 -6.04 -7.75
C ALA A 112 6.93 -5.22 -6.70
N TRP A 113 6.12 -4.26 -7.17
CA TRP A 113 5.22 -3.49 -6.32
C TRP A 113 4.02 -3.01 -7.12
N ALA A 114 2.94 -2.74 -6.41
CA ALA A 114 1.77 -2.07 -6.96
C ALA A 114 1.10 -1.21 -5.91
N ILE A 115 0.44 -0.14 -6.37
CA ILE A 115 -0.39 0.74 -5.57
C ILE A 115 -1.77 0.76 -6.21
N SER A 116 -2.80 0.59 -5.39
CA SER A 116 -4.19 0.71 -5.81
C SER A 116 -4.92 1.69 -4.91
N TYR A 117 -6.08 2.18 -5.37
CA TYR A 117 -6.93 3.05 -4.58
C TYR A 117 -8.40 2.82 -4.85
N GLU A 118 -9.24 3.26 -3.91
CA GLU A 118 -10.68 3.39 -4.10
C GLU A 118 -11.12 4.81 -3.78
N GLU A 119 -12.07 5.34 -4.57
CA GLU A 119 -12.59 6.69 -4.47
C GLU A 119 -13.54 6.85 -3.26
N ALA A 120 -13.83 8.10 -2.90
CA ALA A 120 -14.71 8.43 -1.78
C ALA A 120 -16.14 7.88 -1.96
N ASP A 121 -16.68 7.90 -3.17
CA ASP A 121 -18.01 7.36 -3.50
C ASP A 121 -18.07 5.84 -3.40
N VAL A 122 -16.99 5.14 -3.78
CA VAL A 122 -16.86 3.69 -3.56
C VAL A 122 -16.81 3.35 -2.08
N ILE A 123 -16.07 4.17 -1.28
CA ILE A 123 -16.04 4.02 0.17
C ILE A 123 -17.44 4.21 0.77
N ASP A 124 -18.19 5.19 0.30
CA ASP A 124 -19.55 5.45 0.77
C ASP A 124 -20.52 4.33 0.38
N SER A 125 -20.38 3.75 -0.78
CA SER A 125 -21.27 2.67 -1.26
C SER A 125 -20.98 1.31 -0.63
N LEU A 126 -19.69 0.95 -0.44
CA LEU A 126 -19.27 -0.35 0.06
C LEU A 126 -19.03 -0.39 1.57
N ASN A 127 -18.82 0.72 2.22
CA ASN A 127 -18.14 1.01 3.48
C ASN A 127 -16.61 0.83 3.39
N ILE A 128 -15.91 1.48 4.34
CA ILE A 128 -14.43 1.53 4.34
C ILE A 128 -13.78 0.14 4.44
N ARG A 129 -14.34 -0.79 5.21
CA ARG A 129 -13.80 -2.12 5.35
C ARG A 129 -13.78 -2.84 3.99
N ARG A 130 -14.92 -2.88 3.30
CA ARG A 130 -15.03 -3.55 1.99
C ARG A 130 -14.21 -2.84 0.92
N ALA A 131 -14.23 -1.51 0.89
CA ALA A 131 -13.43 -0.73 -0.05
C ALA A 131 -11.91 -0.99 0.16
N THR A 132 -11.44 -1.02 1.42
CA THR A 132 -10.03 -1.36 1.71
C THR A 132 -9.67 -2.77 1.25
N LEU A 133 -10.49 -3.77 1.59
CA LEU A 133 -10.24 -5.17 1.20
C LEU A 133 -10.25 -5.36 -0.33
N GLN A 134 -11.14 -4.67 -1.03
CA GLN A 134 -11.15 -4.66 -2.50
C GLN A 134 -9.88 -4.02 -3.06
N CYS A 135 -9.48 -2.88 -2.51
CA CYS A 135 -8.25 -2.19 -2.89
C CYS A 135 -7.00 -3.07 -2.67
N MET A 136 -6.90 -3.77 -1.52
CA MET A 136 -5.83 -4.74 -1.25
C MET A 136 -5.79 -5.85 -2.31
N ARG A 137 -6.95 -6.42 -2.65
CA ARG A 137 -7.03 -7.45 -3.70
C ARG A 137 -6.55 -6.94 -5.05
N ASN A 138 -6.85 -5.68 -5.40
CA ASN A 138 -6.41 -5.06 -6.64
C ASN A 138 -4.88 -4.91 -6.67
N SER A 139 -4.26 -4.41 -5.60
CA SER A 139 -2.80 -4.26 -5.51
C SER A 139 -2.08 -5.61 -5.52
N ILE A 140 -2.59 -6.63 -4.81
CA ILE A 140 -2.04 -8.00 -4.82
C ILE A 140 -2.12 -8.59 -6.23
N THR A 141 -3.31 -8.51 -6.86
CA THR A 141 -3.51 -9.04 -8.22
C THR A 141 -2.55 -8.39 -9.22
N ALA A 142 -2.35 -7.08 -9.12
CA ALA A 142 -1.43 -6.35 -9.99
C ALA A 142 0.03 -6.81 -9.78
N VAL A 143 0.50 -6.93 -8.54
CA VAL A 143 1.86 -7.42 -8.22
C VAL A 143 2.06 -8.83 -8.74
N VAL A 144 1.13 -9.75 -8.44
CA VAL A 144 1.23 -11.15 -8.87
C VAL A 144 1.24 -11.25 -10.38
N LYS A 145 0.28 -10.60 -11.06
CA LYS A 145 0.21 -10.61 -12.53
C LYS A 145 1.52 -10.13 -13.15
N THR A 146 2.06 -9.06 -12.62
CA THR A 146 3.28 -8.44 -13.13
C THR A 146 4.49 -9.34 -12.88
N HIS A 147 4.65 -9.87 -11.67
CA HIS A 147 5.77 -10.74 -11.31
C HIS A 147 5.68 -12.10 -12.00
N SER A 148 4.51 -12.76 -12.03
CA SER A 148 4.36 -14.08 -12.67
C SER A 148 4.58 -14.04 -14.18
N THR A 149 4.20 -12.95 -14.86
CA THR A 149 4.46 -12.77 -16.29
C THR A 149 5.97 -12.72 -16.59
N ALA A 150 6.76 -12.14 -15.68
CA ALA A 150 8.20 -12.03 -15.86
C ALA A 150 8.98 -13.30 -15.44
N SER A 151 8.48 -14.07 -14.48
CA SER A 151 9.20 -15.16 -13.80
C SER A 151 8.55 -16.52 -13.96
N SER A 152 7.35 -16.63 -14.55
CA SER A 152 6.55 -17.86 -14.63
C SER A 152 6.34 -18.52 -13.26
N THR A 153 6.16 -17.73 -12.21
CA THR A 153 6.06 -18.17 -10.82
C THR A 153 4.69 -18.80 -10.54
N PRO A 154 4.63 -20.03 -10.01
CA PRO A 154 3.39 -20.65 -9.58
C PRO A 154 2.69 -19.89 -8.43
N GLN A 155 1.37 -20.04 -8.31
CA GLN A 155 0.59 -19.43 -7.24
C GLN A 155 1.05 -19.85 -5.84
N ASP A 156 1.38 -21.13 -5.65
CA ASP A 156 1.80 -21.69 -4.36
C ASP A 156 3.14 -21.13 -3.85
N ASP A 157 3.92 -20.49 -4.73
CA ASP A 157 5.18 -19.85 -4.35
C ASP A 157 4.98 -18.50 -3.63
N TYR A 158 3.73 -17.98 -3.53
CA TYR A 158 3.44 -16.72 -2.86
C TYR A 158 2.81 -16.91 -1.48
N LEU A 159 3.28 -16.13 -0.51
CA LEU A 159 2.64 -15.90 0.78
C LEU A 159 2.24 -14.42 0.89
N LEU A 160 0.98 -14.14 1.19
CA LEU A 160 0.51 -12.78 1.45
C LEU A 160 0.66 -12.48 2.94
N LEU A 161 1.38 -11.40 3.28
CA LEU A 161 1.50 -10.86 4.63
C LEU A 161 0.70 -9.57 4.69
N ILE A 162 -0.44 -9.61 5.37
CA ILE A 162 -1.43 -8.54 5.41
C ILE A 162 -1.31 -7.79 6.74
N ASP A 163 -1.16 -6.46 6.71
CA ASP A 163 -1.26 -5.68 7.95
C ASP A 163 -2.67 -5.77 8.54
N GLY A 164 -2.75 -5.90 9.89
CA GLY A 164 -4.00 -6.00 10.61
C GLY A 164 -4.47 -7.44 10.85
N ASN A 165 -5.79 -7.58 11.07
CA ASN A 165 -6.41 -8.85 11.49
C ASN A 165 -7.58 -9.29 10.60
N ASP A 166 -7.74 -8.68 9.44
CA ASP A 166 -8.91 -8.89 8.59
C ASP A 166 -8.53 -8.92 7.11
N PHE A 167 -8.78 -10.05 6.46
CA PHE A 167 -8.59 -10.22 5.03
C PHE A 167 -9.59 -11.23 4.46
N ILE A 168 -10.08 -10.97 3.24
CA ILE A 168 -10.90 -11.93 2.50
C ILE A 168 -9.98 -12.67 1.53
N PRO A 169 -9.85 -14.02 1.66
CA PRO A 169 -8.98 -14.81 0.80
C PRO A 169 -9.14 -14.46 -0.68
N LEU A 170 -8.02 -14.28 -1.36
CA LEU A 170 -7.99 -14.05 -2.80
C LEU A 170 -8.01 -15.41 -3.51
N GLY A 171 -9.13 -15.70 -4.19
CA GLY A 171 -9.30 -16.91 -4.97
C GLY A 171 -9.09 -16.68 -6.47
N ILE A 172 -8.49 -17.68 -7.13
CA ILE A 172 -8.36 -17.77 -8.58
C ILE A 172 -9.02 -19.07 -9.04
N TYR A 173 -9.89 -18.97 -10.04
CA TYR A 173 -10.51 -20.17 -10.61
C TYR A 173 -9.48 -20.96 -11.41
N ASN A 174 -9.23 -22.18 -10.98
CA ASN A 174 -8.37 -23.13 -11.65
C ASN A 174 -9.20 -23.99 -12.62
N GLN A 175 -9.10 -23.71 -13.91
CA GLN A 175 -9.87 -24.43 -14.93
C GLN A 175 -9.53 -25.93 -15.00
N GLN A 176 -8.30 -26.33 -14.70
CA GLN A 176 -7.87 -27.74 -14.78
C GLN A 176 -8.47 -28.58 -13.64
N LYS A 177 -8.57 -28.00 -12.44
CA LYS A 177 -9.13 -28.66 -11.27
C LYS A 177 -10.64 -28.41 -11.12
N SER A 178 -11.20 -27.44 -11.85
CA SER A 178 -12.57 -26.92 -11.67
C SER A 178 -12.84 -26.43 -10.23
N GLU A 179 -11.83 -25.90 -9.58
CA GLU A 179 -11.84 -25.44 -8.18
C GLU A 179 -11.32 -24.01 -8.07
N ILE A 180 -11.57 -23.36 -6.92
CA ILE A 180 -10.98 -22.07 -6.59
C ILE A 180 -9.75 -22.33 -5.72
N ASP A 181 -8.57 -22.14 -6.28
CA ASP A 181 -7.33 -22.09 -5.51
C ASP A 181 -7.23 -20.72 -4.81
N THR A 182 -6.84 -20.69 -3.53
CA THR A 182 -6.66 -19.45 -2.77
C THR A 182 -5.20 -19.22 -2.46
N TYR A 183 -4.78 -17.94 -2.48
CA TYR A 183 -3.45 -17.58 -1.98
C TYR A 183 -3.36 -17.85 -0.48
N ARG A 184 -2.24 -18.42 -0.05
CA ARG A 184 -1.90 -18.50 1.38
C ARG A 184 -1.69 -17.09 1.91
N HIS A 185 -2.24 -16.80 3.08
CA HIS A 185 -2.11 -15.50 3.71
C HIS A 185 -2.00 -15.60 5.22
N VAL A 186 -1.35 -14.61 5.81
CA VAL A 186 -1.25 -14.39 7.24
C VAL A 186 -1.58 -12.94 7.51
N CYS A 187 -2.54 -12.69 8.41
CA CYS A 187 -2.81 -11.36 8.95
C CYS A 187 -1.88 -11.10 10.13
N VAL A 188 -1.19 -9.96 10.14
CA VAL A 188 -0.22 -9.59 11.17
C VAL A 188 -0.60 -8.24 11.75
N GLU A 189 -1.08 -8.22 13.00
CA GLU A 189 -1.38 -6.98 13.70
C GLU A 189 -0.10 -6.17 13.94
N GLY A 190 -0.06 -4.91 13.44
CA GLY A 190 1.13 -4.08 13.48
C GLY A 190 2.28 -4.63 12.63
N GLY A 191 1.95 -5.25 11.51
CA GLY A 191 2.89 -5.86 10.59
C GLY A 191 3.89 -4.87 10.02
N ASP A 192 3.50 -3.59 9.86
CA ASP A 192 4.36 -2.47 9.46
C ASP A 192 5.51 -2.20 10.44
N ASN A 193 5.37 -2.64 11.69
CA ASN A 193 6.43 -2.62 12.71
C ASN A 193 7.17 -3.95 12.87
N THR A 194 6.76 -4.99 12.13
CA THR A 194 7.30 -6.34 12.29
C THR A 194 8.03 -6.83 11.05
N TYR A 195 7.45 -6.63 9.86
CA TYR A 195 7.97 -7.16 8.59
C TYR A 195 8.30 -6.06 7.59
N ALA A 196 9.49 -6.14 7.00
CA ALA A 196 9.99 -5.15 6.05
C ALA A 196 9.11 -5.02 4.80
N CYS A 197 8.55 -6.11 4.28
CA CYS A 197 7.66 -6.07 3.12
C CYS A 197 6.35 -5.33 3.42
N ILE A 198 5.76 -5.51 4.62
CA ILE A 198 4.56 -4.78 5.04
C ILE A 198 4.88 -3.30 5.25
N ALA A 199 6.01 -2.98 5.93
CA ALA A 199 6.47 -1.60 6.11
C ALA A 199 6.72 -0.89 4.77
N ALA A 200 7.29 -1.60 3.78
CA ALA A 200 7.47 -1.07 2.43
C ALA A 200 6.12 -0.76 1.75
N ALA A 201 5.14 -1.64 1.88
CA ALA A 201 3.79 -1.44 1.37
C ALA A 201 3.11 -0.22 2.03
N SER A 202 3.25 -0.08 3.37
CA SER A 202 2.78 1.08 4.15
C SER A 202 3.36 2.39 3.63
N ILE A 203 4.69 2.44 3.41
CA ILE A 203 5.37 3.62 2.87
C ILE A 203 4.82 3.99 1.49
N LEU A 204 4.66 3.01 0.59
CA LEU A 204 4.15 3.27 -0.75
C LEU A 204 2.71 3.79 -0.72
N ALA A 205 1.82 3.14 0.04
CA ALA A 205 0.43 3.55 0.18
C ALA A 205 0.31 4.97 0.77
N LYS A 206 1.10 5.26 1.83
CA LYS A 206 1.09 6.57 2.48
C LYS A 206 1.58 7.67 1.54
N VAL A 207 2.72 7.48 0.87
CA VAL A 207 3.28 8.50 -0.03
C VAL A 207 2.33 8.75 -1.19
N ALA A 208 1.78 7.72 -1.83
CA ALA A 208 0.83 7.87 -2.91
C ALA A 208 -0.43 8.65 -2.49
N ARG A 209 -0.93 8.37 -1.28
CA ARG A 209 -2.09 9.09 -0.74
C ARG A 209 -1.77 10.57 -0.44
N ASP A 210 -0.63 10.84 0.17
CA ASP A 210 -0.22 12.22 0.47
C ASP A 210 0.00 13.02 -0.82
N ASP A 211 0.61 12.41 -1.84
CA ASP A 211 0.79 13.00 -3.17
C ASP A 211 -0.54 13.29 -3.87
N TYR A 212 -1.53 12.40 -3.73
CA TYR A 212 -2.87 12.64 -4.24
C TYR A 212 -3.50 13.91 -3.63
N ILE A 213 -3.40 14.09 -2.30
CA ILE A 213 -3.93 15.29 -1.63
C ILE A 213 -3.20 16.55 -2.11
N GLU A 214 -1.86 16.49 -2.22
CA GLU A 214 -1.08 17.64 -2.72
C GLU A 214 -1.47 18.00 -4.16
N LYS A 215 -1.50 17.03 -5.07
CA LYS A 215 -1.92 17.24 -6.47
C LYS A 215 -3.33 17.81 -6.57
N LEU A 216 -4.25 17.31 -5.73
CA LEU A 216 -5.63 17.80 -5.72
C LEU A 216 -5.71 19.27 -5.25
N CYS A 217 -4.92 19.65 -4.23
CA CYS A 217 -4.80 21.04 -3.78
C CYS A 217 -4.06 21.94 -4.78
N ASP A 218 -3.13 21.40 -5.58
CA ASP A 218 -2.51 22.14 -6.68
C ASP A 218 -3.52 22.43 -7.79
N GLN A 219 -4.36 21.45 -8.11
CA GLN A 219 -5.39 21.58 -9.14
C GLN A 219 -6.56 22.47 -8.68
N TYR A 220 -6.89 22.40 -7.40
CA TYR A 220 -8.00 23.14 -6.79
C TYR A 220 -7.54 23.83 -5.49
N PRO A 221 -6.83 24.98 -5.55
CA PRO A 221 -6.28 25.65 -4.37
C PRO A 221 -7.31 25.98 -3.29
N VAL A 222 -8.56 26.25 -3.69
CA VAL A 222 -9.68 26.52 -2.80
C VAL A 222 -9.92 25.37 -1.78
N LEU A 223 -9.55 24.14 -2.10
CA LEU A 223 -9.69 23.00 -1.17
C LEU A 223 -8.77 23.14 0.05
N ASP A 224 -7.55 23.65 -0.16
CA ASP A 224 -6.65 23.90 0.97
C ASP A 224 -7.06 25.14 1.75
N GLU A 225 -7.52 26.20 1.07
CA GLU A 225 -8.03 27.41 1.70
C GLU A 225 -9.21 27.11 2.63
N MET A 226 -10.21 26.34 2.16
CA MET A 226 -11.42 26.00 2.91
C MET A 226 -11.20 24.96 4.00
N TYR A 227 -10.38 23.93 3.73
CA TYR A 227 -10.32 22.73 4.59
C TYR A 227 -8.93 22.44 5.17
N SER A 228 -7.90 23.22 4.82
CA SER A 228 -6.49 23.04 5.24
C SER A 228 -5.94 21.63 4.94
N LEU A 229 -6.25 21.08 3.76
CA LEU A 229 -6.00 19.66 3.42
C LEU A 229 -4.52 19.33 3.34
N ARG A 230 -3.65 20.25 2.93
CA ARG A 230 -2.20 20.01 2.91
C ARG A 230 -1.66 19.71 4.29
N GLY A 231 -2.17 20.39 5.32
CA GLY A 231 -1.74 20.18 6.70
C GLY A 231 -2.35 18.98 7.37
N ASN A 232 -3.64 18.72 7.14
CA ASN A 232 -4.38 17.66 7.83
C ASN A 232 -4.55 16.39 7.01
N LYS A 233 -4.15 16.38 5.73
CA LYS A 233 -4.28 15.24 4.80
C LYS A 233 -5.69 14.63 4.76
N GLY A 234 -6.72 15.46 4.99
CA GLY A 234 -8.12 15.06 4.98
C GLY A 234 -8.62 14.43 6.28
N TYR A 235 -7.80 14.35 7.33
CA TYR A 235 -8.26 13.90 8.65
C TYR A 235 -9.16 14.95 9.32
N GLY A 236 -9.98 14.52 10.30
CA GLY A 236 -10.92 15.35 11.04
C GLY A 236 -10.26 16.31 12.05
N ALA A 237 -9.23 17.02 11.63
CA ALA A 237 -8.62 18.10 12.42
C ALA A 237 -9.58 19.29 12.55
N LYS A 238 -9.41 20.10 13.59
CA LYS A 238 -10.31 21.23 13.91
C LYS A 238 -10.56 22.12 12.68
N LYS A 239 -9.51 22.53 11.96
CA LYS A 239 -9.65 23.38 10.78
C LYS A 239 -10.45 22.71 9.66
N HIS A 240 -10.33 21.40 9.47
CA HIS A 240 -11.11 20.67 8.47
C HIS A 240 -12.59 20.62 8.86
N ILE A 241 -12.87 20.30 10.13
CA ILE A 241 -14.24 20.27 10.64
C ILE A 241 -14.89 21.65 10.59
N ASP A 242 -14.18 22.70 10.97
CA ASP A 242 -14.66 24.09 10.89
C ASP A 242 -14.94 24.48 9.42
N GLY A 243 -14.04 24.12 8.49
CA GLY A 243 -14.25 24.34 7.05
C GLY A 243 -15.47 23.60 6.50
N ILE A 244 -15.72 22.34 6.93
CA ILE A 244 -16.94 21.62 6.55
C ILE A 244 -18.19 22.31 7.06
N ARG A 245 -18.19 22.83 8.29
CA ARG A 245 -19.33 23.58 8.84
C ARG A 245 -19.62 24.86 8.09
N GLU A 246 -18.57 25.56 7.64
CA GLU A 246 -18.67 26.85 6.96
C GLU A 246 -19.02 26.70 5.48
N HIS A 247 -18.42 25.74 4.79
CA HIS A 247 -18.46 25.61 3.33
C HIS A 247 -19.22 24.39 2.83
N GLY A 248 -19.64 23.49 3.74
CA GLY A 248 -20.24 22.20 3.38
C GLY A 248 -19.20 21.17 2.95
N ILE A 249 -19.67 20.14 2.24
CA ILE A 249 -18.83 19.06 1.70
C ILE A 249 -18.68 19.17 0.18
N THR A 250 -17.59 18.62 -0.34
CA THR A 250 -17.34 18.48 -1.78
C THR A 250 -17.55 17.04 -2.23
N GLN A 251 -17.44 16.79 -3.53
CA GLN A 251 -17.50 15.44 -4.11
C GLN A 251 -16.42 14.48 -3.61
N TRP A 252 -15.32 14.97 -3.08
CA TRP A 252 -14.21 14.16 -2.52
C TRP A 252 -14.37 13.86 -1.03
N HIS A 253 -15.35 14.47 -0.33
CA HIS A 253 -15.64 14.10 1.04
C HIS A 253 -16.41 12.79 1.10
N ARG A 254 -16.12 12.01 2.13
CA ARG A 254 -16.81 10.73 2.40
C ARG A 254 -18.11 11.02 3.15
N ARG A 255 -19.20 10.96 2.44
CA ARG A 255 -20.54 11.32 2.93
C ARG A 255 -20.99 10.45 4.10
N SER A 256 -20.50 9.21 4.18
CA SER A 256 -20.78 8.27 5.26
C SER A 256 -19.96 8.50 6.54
N TYR A 257 -19.06 9.52 6.58
CA TYR A 257 -18.13 9.74 7.68
C TYR A 257 -18.49 10.93 8.56
N GLY A 258 -18.43 10.71 9.90
CA GLY A 258 -18.49 11.76 10.91
C GLY A 258 -19.45 12.90 10.58
N ILE A 259 -18.97 14.13 10.65
CA ILE A 259 -19.73 15.36 10.37
C ILE A 259 -20.22 15.44 8.91
N CYS A 260 -19.57 14.77 7.94
CA CYS A 260 -20.00 14.81 6.54
C CYS A 260 -21.43 14.28 6.34
N LYS A 261 -21.91 13.40 7.23
CA LYS A 261 -23.30 12.89 7.21
C LYS A 261 -24.37 13.96 7.38
N GLU A 262 -24.03 15.09 7.98
CA GLU A 262 -24.95 16.19 8.22
C GLU A 262 -25.23 17.03 6.96
N PHE A 263 -24.48 16.77 5.89
CA PHE A 263 -24.51 17.53 4.62
C PHE A 263 -24.97 16.70 3.41
N VAL A 264 -25.62 15.55 3.66
CA VAL A 264 -26.09 14.61 2.61
C VAL A 264 -27.58 14.77 2.37
#